data_8ffb2fa32f643e39f4786ec7e5b126e4
#
_entry.id   8ffb2fa32f643e39f4786ec7e5b126e4
#
_cell.length_a   1.000
_cell.length_b   1.000
_cell.length_c   1.000
_cell.angle_alpha   90.00
_cell.angle_beta   90.00
_cell.angle_gamma   90.00
#
_symmetry.space_group_name_H-M   'P 1'
#
loop_
_entity.id
_entity.type
_entity.pdbx_description
1 polymer ?
#
loop_
_entity_poly.entity_id
_entity_poly.type
_entity_poly.pdbx_seq_one_letter_code
_entity_poly.pdbx_strand_id
1 'polypeptide(L)'
;MDHLFGKDRTYCHCFFSLADGSALAFFQFADEEDANLFSPKIPPSPFHHIALNVDAETQAGIEQRLVAAGFTAPKMYVLEHGYCRSVYAEDPNGMICEFTHDHEDADKINAIRLKDARSELKRWLGGDHRSNNMFRHEA
;
A
#
# COMPACT_ATOMS: atom_id res chain seq x y z
N MET A 1 -11.57 -18.37 20.72
CA MET A 1 -11.96 -17.36 21.72
C MET A 1 -10.77 -17.12 22.63
N ASP A 2 -10.36 -15.88 22.77
CA ASP A 2 -9.20 -15.49 23.56
C ASP A 2 -9.57 -14.40 24.56
N HIS A 3 -8.92 -14.43 25.73
CA HIS A 3 -9.08 -13.38 26.73
C HIS A 3 -8.16 -12.21 26.38
N LEU A 4 -8.71 -11.16 25.77
CA LEU A 4 -7.96 -9.99 25.32
C LEU A 4 -8.53 -8.71 25.93
N PHE A 5 -7.67 -7.88 26.50
CA PHE A 5 -8.05 -6.58 27.09
C PHE A 5 -9.21 -6.67 28.09
N GLY A 6 -9.16 -7.68 29.00
CA GLY A 6 -10.09 -7.85 30.11
C GLY A 6 -11.45 -8.45 29.77
N LYS A 7 -11.65 -8.96 28.55
CA LYS A 7 -12.88 -9.60 28.08
C LYS A 7 -12.55 -10.81 27.21
N ASP A 8 -13.39 -11.84 27.27
CA ASP A 8 -13.34 -12.96 26.32
C ASP A 8 -13.92 -12.50 24.97
N ARG A 9 -13.15 -12.69 23.90
CA ARG A 9 -13.52 -12.26 22.55
C ARG A 9 -13.47 -13.42 21.57
N THR A 10 -14.44 -13.43 20.66
CA THR A 10 -14.50 -14.40 19.56
C THR A 10 -14.23 -13.68 18.24
N TYR A 11 -13.26 -14.16 17.51
CA TYR A 11 -12.92 -13.62 16.19
C TYR A 11 -12.42 -14.71 15.23
N CYS A 12 -12.55 -14.45 13.94
CA CYS A 12 -11.85 -15.17 12.89
C CYS A 12 -10.52 -14.48 12.63
N HIS A 13 -9.46 -15.28 12.47
CA HIS A 13 -8.14 -14.80 12.07
C HIS A 13 -7.72 -15.54 10.82
N CYS A 14 -7.50 -14.83 9.73
CA CYS A 14 -7.06 -15.42 8.47
C CYS A 14 -5.79 -14.77 7.96
N PHE A 15 -5.04 -15.51 7.14
CA PHE A 15 -3.76 -15.10 6.59
C PHE A 15 -3.77 -15.22 5.07
N PHE A 16 -3.26 -14.21 4.40
CA PHE A 16 -2.96 -14.26 2.98
C PHE A 16 -1.44 -14.33 2.82
N SER A 17 -0.94 -15.50 2.42
CA SER A 17 0.50 -15.72 2.23
C SER A 17 1.03 -14.93 1.05
N LEU A 18 2.21 -14.33 1.23
CA LEU A 18 2.96 -13.65 0.20
C LEU A 18 4.10 -14.54 -0.31
N ALA A 19 4.65 -14.21 -1.49
CA ALA A 19 5.66 -15.02 -2.16
C ALA A 19 7.00 -15.10 -1.40
N ASP A 20 7.28 -14.13 -0.55
CA ASP A 20 8.51 -14.07 0.27
C ASP A 20 8.40 -14.86 1.59
N GLY A 21 7.26 -15.53 1.83
CA GLY A 21 6.98 -16.29 3.05
C GLY A 21 6.37 -15.45 4.19
N SER A 22 6.19 -14.16 4.01
CA SER A 22 5.40 -13.32 4.91
C SER A 22 3.90 -13.50 4.67
N ALA A 23 3.05 -12.88 5.49
CA ALA A 23 1.62 -12.92 5.31
C ALA A 23 0.95 -11.61 5.77
N LEU A 24 -0.16 -11.28 5.13
CA LEU A 24 -1.10 -10.28 5.63
C LEU A 24 -2.11 -10.99 6.52
N ALA A 25 -2.31 -10.49 7.74
CA ALA A 25 -3.25 -11.03 8.71
C ALA A 25 -4.49 -10.15 8.81
N PHE A 26 -5.66 -10.78 8.79
CA PHE A 26 -6.95 -10.09 8.90
C PHE A 26 -7.76 -10.72 10.03
N PHE A 27 -8.51 -9.86 10.72
CA PHE A 27 -9.38 -10.25 11.82
C PHE A 27 -10.83 -9.84 11.53
N GLN A 28 -11.76 -10.71 11.89
CA GLN A 28 -13.17 -10.39 11.88
C GLN A 28 -13.76 -10.78 13.24
N PHE A 29 -14.26 -9.81 13.98
CA PHE A 29 -14.88 -10.03 15.28
C PHE A 29 -16.32 -10.53 15.12
N ALA A 30 -16.73 -11.47 15.96
CA ALA A 30 -18.10 -11.98 16.01
C ALA A 30 -19.07 -11.00 16.70
N ASP A 31 -18.55 -10.22 17.64
CA ASP A 31 -19.28 -9.23 18.41
C ASP A 31 -19.18 -7.84 17.74
N GLU A 32 -20.31 -7.15 17.57
CA GLU A 32 -20.37 -5.85 16.90
C GLU A 32 -19.65 -4.75 17.68
N GLU A 33 -19.72 -4.77 19.02
CA GLU A 33 -19.01 -3.82 19.85
C GLU A 33 -17.49 -3.97 19.69
N ASP A 34 -16.99 -5.21 19.70
CA ASP A 34 -15.58 -5.50 19.47
C ASP A 34 -15.15 -5.12 18.03
N ALA A 35 -15.99 -5.38 17.03
CA ALA A 35 -15.73 -4.95 15.66
C ALA A 35 -15.61 -3.42 15.55
N ASN A 36 -16.52 -2.67 16.16
CA ASN A 36 -16.48 -1.20 16.17
C ASN A 36 -15.28 -0.65 16.94
N LEU A 37 -14.87 -1.33 18.02
CA LEU A 37 -13.72 -0.91 18.82
C LEU A 37 -12.38 -1.13 18.10
N PHE A 38 -12.20 -2.29 17.46
CA PHE A 38 -10.92 -2.72 16.91
C PHE A 38 -10.78 -2.53 15.39
N SER A 39 -11.90 -2.29 14.69
CA SER A 39 -11.91 -2.03 13.25
C SER A 39 -12.54 -0.66 12.95
N PRO A 40 -12.04 0.44 13.53
CA PRO A 40 -12.55 1.77 13.22
C PRO A 40 -12.33 2.04 11.72
N LYS A 41 -13.28 2.75 11.12
CA LYS A 41 -13.14 3.16 9.70
C LYS A 41 -11.88 4.00 9.54
N ILE A 42 -11.05 3.61 8.59
CA ILE A 42 -9.89 4.38 8.17
C ILE A 42 -10.41 5.63 7.43
N PRO A 43 -9.98 6.84 7.80
CA PRO A 43 -10.34 8.03 7.04
C PRO A 43 -9.89 7.87 5.59
N PRO A 44 -10.75 8.17 4.60
CA PRO A 44 -10.37 8.06 3.19
C PRO A 44 -9.13 8.91 2.89
N SER A 45 -8.07 8.27 2.44
CA SER A 45 -6.84 8.95 2.02
C SER A 45 -6.07 8.06 1.05
N PRO A 46 -5.65 8.58 -0.11
CA PRO A 46 -4.80 7.83 -1.03
C PRO A 46 -3.38 7.59 -0.46
N PHE A 47 -3.05 8.23 0.67
CA PHE A 47 -1.76 8.08 1.34
C PHE A 47 -1.77 7.04 2.47
N HIS A 48 -2.94 6.48 2.82
CA HIS A 48 -3.04 5.35 3.73
C HIS A 48 -3.07 4.05 2.91
N HIS A 49 -1.91 3.50 2.64
CA HIS A 49 -1.77 2.31 1.81
C HIS A 49 -0.68 1.38 2.33
N ILE A 50 -0.74 0.14 1.87
CA ILE A 50 0.34 -0.83 1.95
C ILE A 50 0.81 -1.12 0.52
N ALA A 51 2.13 -1.15 0.32
CA ALA A 51 2.74 -1.46 -0.96
C ALA A 51 3.35 -2.86 -0.95
N LEU A 52 3.03 -3.64 -1.97
CA LEU A 52 3.55 -4.98 -2.20
C LEU A 52 4.37 -4.96 -3.50
N ASN A 53 5.65 -5.33 -3.38
CA ASN A 53 6.49 -5.46 -4.57
C ASN A 53 6.13 -6.75 -5.30
N VAL A 54 5.89 -6.65 -6.61
CA VAL A 54 5.52 -7.74 -7.49
C VAL A 54 6.31 -7.64 -8.79
N ASP A 55 6.42 -8.75 -9.54
CA ASP A 55 6.96 -8.68 -10.89
C ASP A 55 5.95 -8.10 -11.90
N ALA A 56 6.42 -7.73 -13.10
CA ALA A 56 5.62 -7.10 -14.13
C ALA A 56 4.43 -7.96 -14.59
N GLU A 57 4.62 -9.28 -14.70
CA GLU A 57 3.57 -10.21 -15.11
C GLU A 57 2.48 -10.30 -14.05
N THR A 58 2.87 -10.44 -12.79
CA THR A 58 1.94 -10.45 -11.64
C THR A 58 1.16 -9.15 -11.56
N GLN A 59 1.83 -7.98 -11.70
CA GLN A 59 1.16 -6.68 -11.69
C GLN A 59 0.13 -6.56 -12.82
N ALA A 60 0.50 -6.92 -14.05
CA ALA A 60 -0.41 -6.89 -15.19
C ALA A 60 -1.63 -7.81 -14.97
N GLY A 61 -1.40 -9.01 -14.42
CA GLY A 61 -2.48 -9.94 -14.08
C GLY A 61 -3.42 -9.41 -12.98
N ILE A 62 -2.89 -8.70 -11.99
CA ILE A 62 -3.69 -8.05 -10.94
C ILE A 62 -4.55 -6.94 -11.56
N GLU A 63 -3.95 -6.06 -12.35
CA GLU A 63 -4.65 -4.97 -13.04
C GLU A 63 -5.80 -5.49 -13.90
N GLN A 64 -5.56 -6.52 -14.71
CA GLN A 64 -6.60 -7.15 -15.54
C GLN A 64 -7.76 -7.71 -14.70
N ARG A 65 -7.48 -8.38 -13.60
CA ARG A 65 -8.52 -8.92 -12.71
C ARG A 65 -9.33 -7.81 -12.05
N LEU A 66 -8.69 -6.73 -11.62
CA LEU A 66 -9.37 -5.57 -11.05
C LEU A 66 -10.31 -4.92 -12.06
N VAL A 67 -9.83 -4.69 -13.29
CA VAL A 67 -10.65 -4.14 -14.38
C VAL A 67 -11.84 -5.06 -14.72
N ALA A 68 -11.59 -6.37 -14.83
CA ALA A 68 -12.65 -7.36 -15.08
C ALA A 68 -13.69 -7.42 -13.95
N ALA A 69 -13.29 -7.12 -12.71
CA ALA A 69 -14.18 -7.02 -11.55
C ALA A 69 -14.90 -5.66 -11.46
N GLY A 70 -14.69 -4.75 -12.43
CA GLY A 70 -15.38 -3.46 -12.50
C GLY A 70 -14.73 -2.34 -11.68
N PHE A 71 -13.48 -2.53 -11.23
CA PHE A 71 -12.75 -1.45 -10.56
C PHE A 71 -12.35 -0.37 -11.56
N THR A 72 -12.67 0.88 -11.23
CA THR A 72 -12.35 2.07 -12.02
C THR A 72 -11.98 3.21 -11.09
N ALA A 73 -11.44 4.31 -11.63
CA ALA A 73 -11.19 5.53 -10.87
C ALA A 73 -12.48 6.02 -10.17
N PRO A 74 -12.43 6.51 -8.92
CA PRO A 74 -11.21 6.70 -8.10
C PRO A 74 -10.77 5.48 -7.30
N LYS A 75 -11.51 4.35 -7.32
CA LYS A 75 -11.21 3.15 -6.52
C LYS A 75 -10.03 2.32 -7.03
N MET A 76 -9.64 2.54 -8.26
CA MET A 76 -8.46 1.97 -8.88
C MET A 76 -7.80 3.02 -9.78
N TYR A 77 -6.48 3.13 -9.70
CA TYR A 77 -5.69 4.01 -10.57
C TYR A 77 -4.26 3.49 -10.71
N VAL A 78 -3.55 3.99 -11.72
CA VAL A 78 -2.17 3.62 -12.01
C VAL A 78 -1.31 4.87 -12.00
N LEU A 79 -0.13 4.80 -11.37
CA LEU A 79 0.85 5.89 -11.38
C LEU A 79 2.21 5.39 -11.85
N GLU A 80 2.83 6.20 -12.71
CA GLU A 80 4.23 6.07 -13.12
C GLU A 80 5.07 7.03 -12.27
N HIS A 81 5.98 6.46 -11.48
CA HIS A 81 6.84 7.25 -10.59
C HIS A 81 8.24 7.52 -11.18
N GLY A 82 8.55 6.92 -12.33
CA GLY A 82 9.84 7.00 -13.00
C GLY A 82 10.88 5.99 -12.47
N TYR A 83 10.72 5.50 -11.26
CA TYR A 83 11.52 4.41 -10.67
C TYR A 83 10.70 3.14 -10.41
N CYS A 84 9.38 3.25 -10.42
CA CYS A 84 8.45 2.13 -10.34
C CYS A 84 7.12 2.50 -11.00
N ARG A 85 6.38 1.48 -11.40
CA ARG A 85 4.96 1.57 -11.80
C ARG A 85 4.11 0.97 -10.71
N SER A 86 3.05 1.64 -10.30
CA SER A 86 2.18 1.20 -9.22
C SER A 86 0.72 1.16 -9.64
N VAL A 87 0.05 0.05 -9.30
CA VAL A 87 -1.40 -0.13 -9.43
C VAL A 87 -1.99 -0.05 -8.03
N TYR A 88 -2.92 0.87 -7.83
CA TYR A 88 -3.60 1.11 -6.56
C TYR A 88 -5.03 0.61 -6.63
N ALA A 89 -5.50 -0.07 -5.60
CA ALA A 89 -6.89 -0.51 -5.48
C ALA A 89 -7.37 -0.36 -4.02
N GLU A 90 -8.57 0.20 -3.86
CA GLU A 90 -9.23 0.32 -2.56
C GLU A 90 -9.85 -1.04 -2.16
N ASP A 91 -9.51 -1.53 -0.97
CA ASP A 91 -10.11 -2.72 -0.40
C ASP A 91 -11.51 -2.41 0.19
N PRO A 92 -12.31 -3.44 0.55
CA PRO A 92 -13.64 -3.22 1.14
C PRO A 92 -13.64 -2.44 2.47
N ASN A 93 -12.50 -2.31 3.16
CA ASN A 93 -12.37 -1.57 4.40
C ASN A 93 -11.96 -0.10 4.18
N GLY A 94 -11.67 0.29 2.93
CA GLY A 94 -11.21 1.62 2.56
C GLY A 94 -9.70 1.81 2.62
N MET A 95 -8.92 0.73 2.81
CA MET A 95 -7.47 0.78 2.71
C MET A 95 -7.04 0.61 1.26
N ILE A 96 -6.02 1.35 0.86
CA ILE A 96 -5.42 1.19 -0.46
C ILE A 96 -4.37 0.08 -0.43
N CYS A 97 -4.49 -0.87 -1.34
CA CYS A 97 -3.43 -1.82 -1.67
C CYS A 97 -2.70 -1.31 -2.91
N GLU A 98 -1.40 -1.13 -2.79
CA GLU A 98 -0.50 -0.80 -3.89
C GLU A 98 0.25 -2.04 -4.34
N PHE A 99 0.24 -2.31 -5.64
CA PHE A 99 1.06 -3.36 -6.26
C PHE A 99 2.10 -2.66 -7.13
N THR A 100 3.33 -2.62 -6.64
CA THR A 100 4.42 -1.88 -7.29
C THR A 100 5.37 -2.83 -8.02
N HIS A 101 5.82 -2.40 -9.19
CA HIS A 101 6.87 -3.06 -9.96
C HIS A 101 7.99 -2.06 -10.22
N ASP A 102 9.20 -2.42 -9.79
CA ASP A 102 10.37 -1.56 -9.92
C ASP A 102 10.84 -1.47 -11.38
N HIS A 103 11.25 -0.27 -11.80
CA HIS A 103 11.94 -0.07 -13.06
C HIS A 103 13.33 -0.72 -13.04
N GLU A 104 13.88 -1.10 -14.20
CA GLU A 104 15.21 -1.72 -14.32
C GLU A 104 16.35 -0.90 -13.71
N ASP A 105 16.19 0.42 -13.62
CA ASP A 105 17.15 1.35 -13.03
C ASP A 105 16.88 1.67 -11.54
N ALA A 106 15.89 1.03 -10.90
CA ALA A 106 15.49 1.33 -9.53
C ALA A 106 16.67 1.26 -8.54
N ASP A 107 17.52 0.25 -8.66
CA ASP A 107 18.71 0.11 -7.78
C ASP A 107 19.69 1.27 -7.92
N LYS A 108 19.91 1.76 -9.15
CA LYS A 108 20.77 2.92 -9.41
C LYS A 108 20.17 4.19 -8.83
N ILE A 109 18.85 4.37 -9.03
CA ILE A 109 18.10 5.49 -8.49
C ILE A 109 18.14 5.48 -6.96
N ASN A 110 17.89 4.33 -6.34
CA ASN A 110 17.93 4.13 -4.89
C ASN A 110 19.34 4.43 -4.33
N ALA A 111 20.39 3.99 -5.01
CA ALA A 111 21.77 4.29 -4.61
C ALA A 111 22.09 5.80 -4.62
N ILE A 112 21.52 6.54 -5.58
CA ILE A 112 21.63 8.01 -5.64
C ILE A 112 20.83 8.61 -4.47
N ARG A 113 19.58 8.22 -4.29
CA ARG A 113 18.68 8.74 -3.25
C ARG A 113 19.16 8.46 -1.84
N LEU A 114 19.78 7.33 -1.62
CA LEU A 114 20.38 6.99 -0.31
C LEU A 114 21.46 7.99 0.10
N LYS A 115 22.22 8.54 -0.86
CA LYS A 115 23.31 9.49 -0.57
C LYS A 115 22.76 10.86 -0.12
N ASP A 116 21.65 11.29 -0.69
CA ASP A 116 21.08 12.62 -0.42
C ASP A 116 19.87 12.61 0.54
N ALA A 117 19.38 11.42 0.94
CA ALA A 117 18.16 11.27 1.73
C ALA A 117 18.11 12.15 2.99
N ARG A 118 19.21 12.24 3.73
CA ARG A 118 19.26 13.06 4.95
C ARG A 118 19.26 14.56 4.66
N SER A 119 19.93 15.00 3.60
CA SER A 119 19.95 16.40 3.20
C SER A 119 18.57 16.82 2.66
N GLU A 120 17.92 15.96 1.91
CA GLU A 120 16.56 16.18 1.42
C GLU A 120 15.54 16.26 2.55
N LEU A 121 15.62 15.36 3.53
CA LEU A 121 14.77 15.44 4.72
C LEU A 121 14.99 16.77 5.48
N LYS A 122 16.26 17.19 5.67
CA LYS A 122 16.58 18.46 6.33
C LYS A 122 16.04 19.66 5.54
N ARG A 123 16.19 19.63 4.22
CA ARG A 123 15.63 20.66 3.33
C ARG A 123 14.11 20.78 3.50
N TRP A 124 13.41 19.63 3.45
CA TRP A 124 11.96 19.58 3.62
C TRP A 124 11.50 20.11 4.98
N LEU A 125 12.13 19.65 6.07
CA LEU A 125 11.83 20.12 7.43
C LEU A 125 12.19 21.60 7.63
N GLY A 126 13.11 22.15 6.83
CA GLY A 126 13.44 23.56 6.79
C GLY A 126 12.48 24.43 5.99
N GLY A 127 11.41 23.87 5.43
CA GLY A 127 10.34 24.59 4.71
C GLY A 127 10.57 24.70 3.19
N ASP A 128 11.60 24.10 2.63
CA ASP A 128 11.76 24.01 1.18
C ASP A 128 11.07 22.75 0.65
N HIS A 129 9.84 22.91 0.13
CA HIS A 129 8.97 21.84 -0.31
C HIS A 129 8.95 21.66 -1.84
N ARG A 130 9.97 22.12 -2.55
CA ARG A 130 10.06 21.90 -4.00
C ARG A 130 10.21 20.42 -4.31
N SER A 131 9.56 19.96 -5.40
CA SER A 131 9.73 18.59 -5.89
C SER A 131 11.19 18.34 -6.28
N ASN A 132 11.67 17.16 -5.95
CA ASN A 132 13.01 16.67 -6.31
C ASN A 132 12.98 15.35 -7.09
N ASN A 133 11.80 14.92 -7.53
CA ASN A 133 11.68 13.69 -8.33
C ASN A 133 12.03 13.98 -9.80
N MET A 134 13.33 13.93 -10.11
CA MET A 134 13.85 14.13 -11.48
C MET A 134 13.66 12.91 -12.40
N PHE A 135 13.18 11.78 -11.86
CA PHE A 135 13.00 10.54 -12.61
C PHE A 135 11.57 10.38 -13.13
N ARG A 136 10.63 11.17 -12.63
CA ARG A 136 9.26 11.17 -13.10
C ARG A 136 9.20 11.96 -14.41
N HIS A 137 9.05 11.24 -15.51
CA HIS A 137 8.71 11.87 -16.79
C HIS A 137 7.22 12.25 -16.75
N GLU A 138 6.90 13.49 -17.03
CA GLU A 138 5.52 13.90 -17.25
C GLU A 138 5.00 13.18 -18.49
N ALA A 139 3.87 12.47 -18.33
CA ALA A 139 3.20 11.77 -19.42
C ALA A 139 2.48 12.78 -20.35
#